data_3f52cc48dd7e85e7579d19099cacf3dc
#
_entry.id   3f52cc48dd7e85e7579d19099cacf3dc
#
_cell.length_a   1.000
_cell.length_b   1.000
_cell.length_c   1.000
_cell.angle_alpha   90.00
_cell.angle_beta   90.00
_cell.angle_gamma   90.00
#
_symmetry.space_group_name_H-M   'P 1'
#
loop_
_entity.id
_entity.type
_entity.pdbx_description
1 polymer ?
#
loop_
_entity_poly.entity_id
_entity_poly.type
_entity_poly.pdbx_seq_one_letter_code
_entity_poly.pdbx_strand_id
1 'polypeptide(L)'
;RKINDPQVQSERQYQPFRIAQQNINGDEKLVFNVDYLNETKSLTIEQIMAMFLTKLKTIGEMNLNTKVVDCVISVPVYFTDAERRALLDSAQIAGLNCLKLMNESTAVALAYGLYHNNLPDVNEKPHIVAFVDMGYTHLQVSIVAYNKGKLRVMGTNFDNNLGGRDFDRVLMDYFQKDFKERYKIDAYSNSRARLRLRAECEKLKKLMSSNSSVIPLNIECFMN
;
A
#
# COMPACT_ATOMS: atom_id res chain seq x y z
N ARG A 1 -7.53 15.10 -1.30
CA ARG A 1 -7.72 15.38 0.15
C ARG A 1 -7.01 16.65 0.54
N LYS A 2 -7.47 17.31 1.60
CA LYS A 2 -6.84 18.51 2.18
C LYS A 2 -5.84 18.12 3.26
N ILE A 3 -4.90 19.01 3.56
CA ILE A 3 -3.87 18.78 4.57
C ILE A 3 -4.45 18.46 5.96
N ASN A 4 -5.61 19.04 6.29
CA ASN A 4 -6.29 18.84 7.58
C ASN A 4 -7.17 17.59 7.64
N ASP A 5 -7.21 16.78 6.58
CA ASP A 5 -7.93 15.50 6.59
C ASP A 5 -7.32 14.57 7.64
N PRO A 6 -8.14 13.96 8.53
CA PRO A 6 -7.63 13.08 9.60
C PRO A 6 -6.75 11.93 9.07
N GLN A 7 -7.04 11.39 7.90
CA GLN A 7 -6.23 10.35 7.29
C GLN A 7 -4.86 10.88 6.83
N VAL A 8 -4.80 12.11 6.29
CA VAL A 8 -3.52 12.74 5.93
C VAL A 8 -2.69 13.02 7.18
N GLN A 9 -3.32 13.48 8.26
CA GLN A 9 -2.63 13.72 9.52
C GLN A 9 -2.11 12.43 10.17
N SER A 10 -2.87 11.34 10.10
CA SER A 10 -2.41 10.04 10.59
C SER A 10 -1.24 9.49 9.77
N GLU A 11 -1.22 9.73 8.45
CA GLU A 11 -0.11 9.29 7.59
C GLU A 11 1.18 10.07 7.81
N ARG A 12 1.12 11.35 8.17
CA ARG A 12 2.32 12.19 8.39
C ARG A 12 3.30 11.60 9.39
N GLN A 13 2.82 10.91 10.41
CA GLN A 13 3.68 10.29 11.43
C GLN A 13 4.51 9.11 10.89
N TYR A 14 4.10 8.52 9.77
CA TYR A 14 4.79 7.38 9.16
C TYR A 14 5.78 7.80 8.07
N GLN A 15 5.77 9.07 7.65
CA GLN A 15 6.57 9.52 6.52
C GLN A 15 7.84 10.24 6.98
N PRO A 16 9.01 9.95 6.35
CA PRO A 16 10.27 10.64 6.64
C PRO A 16 10.34 12.05 6.01
N PHE A 17 9.43 12.37 5.08
CA PHE A 17 9.41 13.61 4.33
C PHE A 17 8.24 14.51 4.73
N ARG A 18 8.35 15.79 4.38
CA ARG A 18 7.36 16.80 4.72
C ARG A 18 6.21 16.81 3.71
N ILE A 19 4.98 16.61 4.21
CA ILE A 19 3.75 16.81 3.44
C ILE A 19 3.31 18.25 3.65
N ALA A 20 3.07 18.97 2.55
CA ALA A 20 2.58 20.34 2.51
C ALA A 20 1.36 20.46 1.60
N GLN A 21 0.74 21.63 1.59
CA GLN A 21 -0.33 21.97 0.68
C GLN A 21 0.13 23.15 -0.18
N GLN A 22 -0.11 23.08 -1.47
CA GLN A 22 0.28 24.11 -2.43
C GLN A 22 -0.88 24.38 -3.40
N ASN A 23 -1.08 25.65 -3.74
CA ASN A 23 -2.03 26.03 -4.80
C ASN A 23 -1.34 25.81 -6.16
N ILE A 24 -1.90 24.94 -6.98
CA ILE A 24 -1.43 24.63 -8.33
C ILE A 24 -2.60 24.90 -9.28
N ASN A 25 -2.47 25.90 -10.12
CA ASN A 25 -3.49 26.31 -11.11
C ASN A 25 -4.88 26.60 -10.52
N GLY A 26 -4.94 27.13 -9.29
CA GLY A 26 -6.20 27.44 -8.61
C GLY A 26 -6.72 26.34 -7.69
N ASP A 27 -6.14 25.12 -7.76
CA ASP A 27 -6.51 23.99 -6.90
C ASP A 27 -5.50 23.78 -5.77
N GLU A 28 -6.01 23.58 -4.57
CA GLU A 28 -5.18 23.18 -3.41
C GLU A 28 -4.81 21.71 -3.48
N LYS A 29 -3.55 21.42 -3.79
CA LYS A 29 -3.01 20.04 -3.88
C LYS A 29 -2.06 19.73 -2.75
N LEU A 30 -2.07 18.47 -2.30
CA LEU A 30 -1.04 17.93 -1.40
C LEU A 30 0.24 17.71 -2.21
N VAL A 31 1.36 18.17 -1.63
CA VAL A 31 2.68 18.00 -2.21
C VAL A 31 3.65 17.42 -1.18
N PHE A 32 4.61 16.67 -1.68
CA PHE A 32 5.72 16.14 -0.90
C PHE A 32 6.97 16.95 -1.21
N ASN A 33 7.56 17.51 -0.15
CA ASN A 33 8.82 18.24 -0.28
C ASN A 33 9.96 17.25 -0.10
N VAL A 34 10.78 17.08 -1.12
CA VAL A 34 11.92 16.18 -1.17
C VAL A 34 13.16 16.92 -1.65
N ASP A 35 14.32 16.59 -1.09
CA ASP A 35 15.58 17.07 -1.59
C ASP A 35 16.04 16.18 -2.75
N TYR A 36 16.16 16.76 -3.93
CA TYR A 36 16.55 16.09 -5.15
C TYR A 36 17.56 16.91 -5.93
N LEU A 37 18.72 16.36 -6.19
CA LEU A 37 19.87 17.03 -6.87
C LEU A 37 20.24 18.37 -6.21
N ASN A 38 20.33 18.40 -4.89
CA ASN A 38 20.64 19.57 -4.05
C ASN A 38 19.61 20.71 -4.11
N GLU A 39 18.40 20.43 -4.58
CA GLU A 39 17.27 21.36 -4.59
C GLU A 39 16.07 20.73 -3.86
N THR A 40 15.34 21.54 -3.09
CA THR A 40 14.06 21.08 -2.53
C THR A 40 12.99 21.19 -3.59
N LYS A 41 12.41 20.06 -3.99
CA LYS A 41 11.31 19.97 -4.96
C LYS A 41 10.00 19.59 -4.28
N SER A 42 8.93 20.26 -4.71
CA SER A 42 7.55 19.93 -4.31
C SER A 42 6.93 19.08 -5.42
N LEU A 43 6.59 17.84 -5.10
CA LEU A 43 5.97 16.89 -6.04
C LEU A 43 4.55 16.57 -5.60
N THR A 44 3.61 16.57 -6.55
CA THR A 44 2.24 16.11 -6.29
C THR A 44 2.19 14.59 -6.16
N ILE A 45 1.09 14.08 -5.59
CA ILE A 45 0.89 12.63 -5.44
C ILE A 45 0.86 11.96 -6.82
N GLU A 46 0.20 12.59 -7.79
CA GLU A 46 0.10 12.09 -9.16
C GLU A 46 1.48 11.99 -9.83
N GLN A 47 2.36 12.98 -9.62
CA GLN A 47 3.72 12.96 -10.14
C GLN A 47 4.55 11.82 -9.53
N ILE A 48 4.47 11.64 -8.21
CA ILE A 48 5.19 10.55 -7.52
C ILE A 48 4.70 9.19 -8.01
N MET A 49 3.37 9.02 -8.13
CA MET A 49 2.80 7.79 -8.66
C MET A 49 3.23 7.55 -10.11
N ALA A 50 3.26 8.60 -10.94
CA ALA A 50 3.74 8.50 -12.31
C ALA A 50 5.22 8.07 -12.39
N MET A 51 6.09 8.59 -11.51
CA MET A 51 7.49 8.14 -11.41
C MET A 51 7.58 6.64 -11.07
N PHE A 52 6.74 6.17 -10.15
CA PHE A 52 6.67 4.76 -9.77
C PHE A 52 6.19 3.89 -10.95
N LEU A 53 5.10 4.29 -11.62
CA LEU A 53 4.57 3.59 -12.79
C LEU A 53 5.58 3.57 -13.95
N THR A 54 6.31 4.67 -14.17
CA THR A 54 7.40 4.72 -15.16
C THR A 54 8.50 3.71 -14.83
N LYS A 55 8.87 3.56 -13.56
CA LYS A 55 9.85 2.56 -13.13
C LYS A 55 9.35 1.13 -13.39
N LEU A 56 8.08 0.85 -13.07
CA LEU A 56 7.46 -0.46 -13.35
C LEU A 56 7.41 -0.74 -14.85
N LYS A 57 7.04 0.25 -15.66
CA LYS A 57 7.08 0.17 -17.12
C LYS A 57 8.48 -0.22 -17.63
N THR A 58 9.51 0.49 -17.18
CA THR A 58 10.90 0.20 -17.56
C THR A 58 11.30 -1.23 -17.19
N ILE A 59 10.94 -1.69 -15.98
CA ILE A 59 11.22 -3.07 -15.55
C ILE A 59 10.49 -4.08 -16.47
N GLY A 60 9.22 -3.83 -16.79
CA GLY A 60 8.44 -4.65 -17.69
C GLY A 60 9.06 -4.72 -19.09
N GLU A 61 9.44 -3.57 -19.67
CA GLU A 61 10.07 -3.48 -21.00
C GLU A 61 11.40 -4.22 -21.06
N MET A 62 12.23 -4.12 -20.00
CA MET A 62 13.48 -4.85 -19.89
C MET A 62 13.28 -6.37 -19.84
N ASN A 63 12.28 -6.85 -19.13
CA ASN A 63 12.01 -8.29 -19.02
C ASN A 63 11.36 -8.88 -20.27
N LEU A 64 10.50 -8.11 -20.93
CA LEU A 64 9.76 -8.55 -22.12
C LEU A 64 10.52 -8.29 -23.43
N ASN A 65 11.61 -7.51 -23.40
CA ASN A 65 12.34 -7.00 -24.58
C ASN A 65 11.41 -6.32 -25.59
N THR A 66 10.37 -5.64 -25.13
CA THR A 66 9.41 -4.94 -25.98
C THR A 66 8.84 -3.72 -25.24
N LYS A 67 8.30 -2.76 -26.00
CA LYS A 67 7.66 -1.58 -25.41
C LYS A 67 6.34 -1.98 -24.73
N VAL A 68 6.12 -1.42 -23.55
CA VAL A 68 4.86 -1.52 -22.80
C VAL A 68 4.08 -0.22 -22.99
N VAL A 69 2.92 -0.31 -23.65
CA VAL A 69 2.03 0.83 -23.89
C VAL A 69 0.75 0.68 -23.10
N ASP A 70 0.08 -0.47 -23.20
CA ASP A 70 -1.20 -0.74 -22.57
C ASP A 70 -1.02 -1.43 -21.21
N CYS A 71 -1.89 -1.08 -20.26
CA CYS A 71 -1.91 -1.72 -18.96
C CYS A 71 -3.33 -1.82 -18.37
N VAL A 72 -3.49 -2.70 -17.41
CA VAL A 72 -4.62 -2.74 -16.46
C VAL A 72 -4.04 -2.51 -15.06
N ILE A 73 -4.67 -1.64 -14.28
CA ILE A 73 -4.20 -1.32 -12.94
C ILE A 73 -5.27 -1.74 -11.93
N SER A 74 -4.87 -2.51 -10.91
CA SER A 74 -5.76 -2.85 -9.80
C SER A 74 -5.77 -1.72 -8.77
N VAL A 75 -6.95 -1.52 -8.17
CA VAL A 75 -7.18 -0.50 -7.15
C VAL A 75 -7.99 -1.08 -5.99
N PRO A 76 -7.79 -0.60 -4.75
CA PRO A 76 -8.62 -0.98 -3.63
C PRO A 76 -10.10 -0.69 -3.89
N VAL A 77 -10.99 -1.51 -3.34
CA VAL A 77 -12.45 -1.37 -3.53
C VAL A 77 -12.98 -0.04 -3.00
N TYR A 78 -12.33 0.53 -1.99
CA TYR A 78 -12.72 1.77 -1.33
C TYR A 78 -12.22 3.05 -2.04
N PHE A 79 -11.42 2.93 -3.10
CA PHE A 79 -10.99 4.10 -3.86
C PHE A 79 -12.19 4.87 -4.41
N THR A 80 -12.27 6.14 -4.05
CA THR A 80 -13.24 7.10 -4.58
C THR A 80 -12.99 7.38 -6.07
N ASP A 81 -13.98 7.98 -6.74
CA ASP A 81 -13.83 8.40 -8.13
C ASP A 81 -12.66 9.37 -8.32
N ALA A 82 -12.45 10.30 -7.40
CA ALA A 82 -11.33 11.23 -7.43
C ALA A 82 -9.96 10.53 -7.35
N GLU A 83 -9.82 9.52 -6.47
CA GLU A 83 -8.60 8.74 -6.34
C GLU A 83 -8.34 7.88 -7.59
N ARG A 84 -9.40 7.33 -8.19
CA ARG A 84 -9.31 6.57 -9.45
C ARG A 84 -8.88 7.46 -10.62
N ARG A 85 -9.42 8.68 -10.72
CA ARG A 85 -9.01 9.66 -11.75
C ARG A 85 -7.55 10.07 -11.57
N ALA A 86 -7.11 10.39 -10.35
CA ALA A 86 -5.72 10.74 -10.06
C ALA A 86 -4.74 9.64 -10.46
N LEU A 87 -5.14 8.36 -10.31
CA LEU A 87 -4.33 7.23 -10.77
C LEU A 87 -4.30 7.12 -12.30
N LEU A 88 -5.41 7.39 -13.00
CA LEU A 88 -5.44 7.44 -14.47
C LEU A 88 -4.54 8.57 -14.99
N ASP A 89 -4.60 9.77 -14.37
CA ASP A 89 -3.72 10.89 -14.70
C ASP A 89 -2.24 10.52 -14.50
N SER A 90 -1.94 9.80 -13.41
CA SER A 90 -0.59 9.30 -13.13
C SER A 90 -0.11 8.30 -14.19
N ALA A 91 -0.98 7.40 -14.65
CA ALA A 91 -0.68 6.48 -15.73
C ALA A 91 -0.40 7.19 -17.05
N GLN A 92 -1.21 8.20 -17.37
CA GLN A 92 -1.03 9.04 -18.55
C GLN A 92 0.30 9.82 -18.52
N ILE A 93 0.67 10.42 -17.38
CA ILE A 93 1.96 11.09 -17.18
C ILE A 93 3.12 10.11 -17.38
N ALA A 94 2.98 8.84 -16.94
CA ALA A 94 3.96 7.79 -17.15
C ALA A 94 4.02 7.26 -18.60
N GLY A 95 3.17 7.77 -19.50
CA GLY A 95 3.07 7.29 -20.88
C GLY A 95 2.51 5.88 -20.98
N LEU A 96 1.59 5.52 -20.08
CA LEU A 96 0.83 4.27 -20.08
C LEU A 96 -0.62 4.54 -20.48
N ASN A 97 -1.14 3.73 -21.41
CA ASN A 97 -2.55 3.70 -21.75
C ASN A 97 -3.27 2.70 -20.80
N CYS A 98 -3.92 3.22 -19.78
CA CYS A 98 -4.65 2.37 -18.84
C CYS A 98 -6.01 1.97 -19.45
N LEU A 99 -6.09 0.74 -19.98
CA LEU A 99 -7.30 0.21 -20.59
C LEU A 99 -8.44 0.04 -19.59
N LYS A 100 -8.12 -0.27 -18.34
CA LYS A 100 -9.11 -0.48 -17.27
C LYS A 100 -8.50 -0.35 -15.88
N LEU A 101 -9.24 0.29 -14.97
CA LEU A 101 -9.06 0.12 -13.53
C LEU A 101 -9.93 -1.05 -13.06
N MET A 102 -9.34 -1.96 -12.30
CA MET A 102 -10.02 -3.14 -11.77
C MET A 102 -9.92 -3.14 -10.24
N ASN A 103 -10.97 -3.52 -9.53
CA ASN A 103 -10.85 -3.70 -8.08
C ASN A 103 -9.93 -4.89 -7.77
N GLU A 104 -9.05 -4.74 -6.77
CA GLU A 104 -8.10 -5.78 -6.33
C GLU A 104 -8.80 -7.10 -6.02
N SER A 105 -9.91 -7.04 -5.29
CA SER A 105 -10.74 -8.22 -5.01
C SER A 105 -11.28 -8.91 -6.26
N THR A 106 -11.60 -8.14 -7.31
CA THR A 106 -12.04 -8.69 -8.60
C THR A 106 -10.87 -9.33 -9.34
N ALA A 107 -9.68 -8.72 -9.31
CA ALA A 107 -8.48 -9.28 -9.93
C ALA A 107 -8.09 -10.62 -9.30
N VAL A 108 -8.11 -10.71 -7.97
CA VAL A 108 -7.85 -11.96 -7.23
C VAL A 108 -8.89 -13.03 -7.57
N ALA A 109 -10.17 -12.65 -7.59
CA ALA A 109 -11.26 -13.56 -7.94
C ALA A 109 -11.14 -14.11 -9.37
N LEU A 110 -10.76 -13.26 -10.33
CA LEU A 110 -10.51 -13.69 -11.71
C LEU A 110 -9.34 -14.66 -11.79
N ALA A 111 -8.22 -14.34 -11.14
CA ALA A 111 -7.05 -15.21 -11.10
C ALA A 111 -7.41 -16.59 -10.52
N TYR A 112 -8.11 -16.63 -9.39
CA TYR A 112 -8.57 -17.89 -8.81
C TYR A 112 -9.44 -18.70 -9.79
N GLY A 113 -10.43 -18.05 -10.42
CA GLY A 113 -11.33 -18.71 -11.37
C GLY A 113 -10.64 -19.25 -12.62
N LEU A 114 -9.57 -18.58 -13.09
CA LEU A 114 -8.78 -19.01 -14.25
C LEU A 114 -7.93 -20.26 -13.95
N TYR A 115 -7.41 -20.38 -12.74
CA TYR A 115 -6.55 -21.49 -12.34
C TYR A 115 -7.30 -22.67 -11.68
N HIS A 116 -8.61 -22.52 -11.39
CA HIS A 116 -9.39 -23.56 -10.74
C HIS A 116 -10.21 -24.35 -11.77
N ASN A 117 -9.77 -25.58 -12.07
CA ASN A 117 -10.36 -26.41 -13.13
C ASN A 117 -11.65 -27.14 -12.70
N ASN A 118 -11.92 -27.29 -11.40
CA ASN A 118 -13.01 -28.09 -10.85
C ASN A 118 -14.17 -27.22 -10.34
N LEU A 119 -14.64 -26.30 -11.19
CA LEU A 119 -15.79 -25.47 -10.85
C LEU A 119 -17.09 -26.18 -11.24
N PRO A 120 -18.18 -26.04 -10.43
CA PRO A 120 -19.48 -26.64 -10.73
C PRO A 120 -20.09 -26.06 -12.02
N ASP A 121 -20.96 -26.83 -12.67
CA ASP A 121 -21.64 -26.39 -13.87
C ASP A 121 -22.60 -25.22 -13.59
N VAL A 122 -23.02 -24.51 -14.65
CA VAL A 122 -23.78 -23.24 -14.53
C VAL A 122 -25.11 -23.43 -13.79
N ASN A 123 -25.70 -24.64 -13.87
CA ASN A 123 -26.98 -24.99 -13.25
C ASN A 123 -26.81 -25.64 -11.86
N GLU A 124 -25.62 -25.85 -11.41
CA GLU A 124 -25.33 -26.42 -10.10
C GLU A 124 -25.12 -25.32 -9.03
N LYS A 125 -25.14 -25.76 -7.76
CA LYS A 125 -24.87 -24.86 -6.64
C LYS A 125 -23.45 -24.29 -6.79
N PRO A 126 -23.28 -22.96 -6.77
CA PRO A 126 -21.99 -22.36 -6.97
C PRO A 126 -21.00 -22.70 -5.85
N HIS A 127 -19.72 -22.81 -6.20
CA HIS A 127 -18.63 -22.86 -5.25
C HIS A 127 -18.38 -21.46 -4.68
N ILE A 128 -18.51 -21.31 -3.36
CA ILE A 128 -18.38 -20.01 -2.68
C ILE A 128 -16.99 -19.92 -2.04
N VAL A 129 -16.25 -18.88 -2.36
CA VAL A 129 -14.91 -18.62 -1.84
C VAL A 129 -14.88 -17.26 -1.16
N ALA A 130 -14.28 -17.21 0.04
CA ALA A 130 -13.96 -15.97 0.72
C ALA A 130 -12.48 -15.65 0.49
N PHE A 131 -12.20 -14.46 -0.02
CA PHE A 131 -10.85 -13.92 -0.15
C PHE A 131 -10.62 -12.91 0.96
N VAL A 132 -9.55 -13.11 1.71
CA VAL A 132 -9.10 -12.20 2.77
C VAL A 132 -7.73 -11.69 2.36
N ASP A 133 -7.67 -10.42 1.99
CA ASP A 133 -6.45 -9.74 1.55
C ASP A 133 -6.04 -8.71 2.60
N MET A 134 -4.97 -9.01 3.33
CA MET A 134 -4.37 -8.09 4.29
C MET A 134 -3.02 -7.61 3.76
N GLY A 135 -3.02 -6.38 3.29
CA GLY A 135 -1.82 -5.70 2.82
C GLY A 135 -1.04 -5.02 3.95
N TYR A 136 -0.22 -4.04 3.58
CA TYR A 136 0.56 -3.25 4.54
C TYR A 136 -0.31 -2.22 5.28
N THR A 137 -1.28 -1.60 4.61
CA THR A 137 -2.08 -0.49 5.13
C THR A 137 -3.55 -0.80 5.33
N HIS A 138 -4.07 -1.82 4.66
CA HIS A 138 -5.50 -2.11 4.63
C HIS A 138 -5.81 -3.60 4.56
N LEU A 139 -7.02 -3.94 4.96
CA LEU A 139 -7.63 -5.25 4.85
C LEU A 139 -8.83 -5.14 3.90
N GLN A 140 -8.95 -6.08 2.97
CA GLN A 140 -10.13 -6.26 2.14
C GLN A 140 -10.63 -7.69 2.24
N VAL A 141 -11.94 -7.86 2.28
CA VAL A 141 -12.58 -9.18 2.27
C VAL A 141 -13.63 -9.19 1.16
N SER A 142 -13.64 -10.25 0.37
CA SER A 142 -14.66 -10.46 -0.66
C SER A 142 -15.18 -11.89 -0.66
N ILE A 143 -16.47 -12.04 -0.93
CA ILE A 143 -17.12 -13.33 -1.08
C ILE A 143 -17.55 -13.46 -2.53
N VAL A 144 -17.12 -14.53 -3.18
CA VAL A 144 -17.34 -14.77 -4.61
C VAL A 144 -17.92 -16.15 -4.85
N ALA A 145 -18.95 -16.21 -5.66
CA ALA A 145 -19.58 -17.44 -6.13
C ALA A 145 -19.09 -17.78 -7.55
N TYR A 146 -18.70 -19.03 -7.76
CA TYR A 146 -18.13 -19.55 -9.00
C TYR A 146 -18.97 -20.68 -9.58
N ASN A 147 -19.21 -20.58 -10.88
CA ASN A 147 -19.61 -21.68 -11.75
C ASN A 147 -18.67 -21.66 -12.98
N LYS A 148 -18.66 -22.72 -13.79
CA LYS A 148 -17.87 -22.76 -15.03
C LYS A 148 -18.17 -21.55 -15.92
N GLY A 149 -17.12 -20.80 -16.27
CA GLY A 149 -17.22 -19.61 -17.12
C GLY A 149 -17.94 -18.40 -16.50
N LYS A 150 -18.30 -18.46 -15.21
CA LYS A 150 -19.04 -17.38 -14.54
C LYS A 150 -18.56 -17.19 -13.11
N LEU A 151 -18.30 -15.95 -12.75
CA LEU A 151 -18.08 -15.56 -11.36
C LEU A 151 -19.06 -14.42 -10.98
N ARG A 152 -19.44 -14.37 -9.72
CA ARG A 152 -20.27 -13.30 -9.16
C ARG A 152 -19.72 -12.89 -7.80
N VAL A 153 -19.30 -11.64 -7.68
CA VAL A 153 -18.97 -11.04 -6.39
C VAL A 153 -20.29 -10.84 -5.62
N MET A 154 -20.40 -11.50 -4.47
CA MET A 154 -21.61 -11.46 -3.63
C MET A 154 -21.56 -10.32 -2.62
N GLY A 155 -20.36 -9.98 -2.14
CA GLY A 155 -20.16 -8.87 -1.21
C GLY A 155 -18.69 -8.58 -1.03
N THR A 156 -18.41 -7.34 -0.64
CA THR A 156 -17.07 -6.86 -0.28
C THR A 156 -17.16 -6.00 0.95
N ASN A 157 -16.12 -6.05 1.78
CA ASN A 157 -15.93 -5.14 2.89
C ASN A 157 -14.45 -4.82 3.03
N PHE A 158 -14.11 -3.76 3.75
CA PHE A 158 -12.73 -3.33 3.93
C PHE A 158 -12.53 -2.59 5.26
N ASP A 159 -11.29 -2.57 5.70
CA ASP A 159 -10.78 -1.64 6.70
C ASP A 159 -9.50 -1.00 6.11
N ASN A 160 -9.53 0.29 5.86
CA ASN A 160 -8.42 1.04 5.25
C ASN A 160 -7.34 1.47 6.26
N ASN A 161 -7.48 1.07 7.52
CA ASN A 161 -6.53 1.36 8.60
C ASN A 161 -6.07 0.10 9.35
N LEU A 162 -6.26 -1.09 8.78
CA LEU A 162 -5.83 -2.35 9.36
C LEU A 162 -4.92 -3.10 8.39
N GLY A 163 -3.64 -3.16 8.69
CA GLY A 163 -2.65 -3.84 7.85
C GLY A 163 -1.37 -4.18 8.60
N GLY A 164 -0.37 -4.66 7.88
CA GLY A 164 0.93 -5.06 8.44
C GLY A 164 1.62 -3.99 9.26
N ARG A 165 1.44 -2.70 8.91
CA ARG A 165 1.98 -1.55 9.65
C ARG A 165 1.40 -1.39 11.06
N ASP A 166 0.19 -1.88 11.28
CA ASP A 166 -0.46 -1.79 12.60
C ASP A 166 0.12 -2.80 13.56
N PHE A 167 0.53 -3.97 13.06
CA PHE A 167 1.33 -4.92 13.83
C PHE A 167 2.71 -4.36 14.16
N ASP A 168 3.36 -3.66 13.22
CA ASP A 168 4.64 -2.98 13.48
C ASP A 168 4.47 -1.94 14.59
N ARG A 169 3.35 -1.18 14.59
CA ARG A 169 3.06 -0.19 15.62
C ARG A 169 2.91 -0.81 17.00
N VAL A 170 2.22 -1.93 17.12
CA VAL A 170 2.08 -2.65 18.40
C VAL A 170 3.45 -3.05 18.94
N LEU A 171 4.35 -3.55 18.10
CA LEU A 171 5.72 -3.86 18.50
C LEU A 171 6.50 -2.61 18.89
N MET A 172 6.37 -1.52 18.12
CA MET A 172 7.02 -0.25 18.43
C MET A 172 6.58 0.30 19.79
N ASP A 173 5.28 0.29 20.10
CA ASP A 173 4.73 0.77 21.36
C ASP A 173 5.22 -0.09 22.55
N TYR A 174 5.30 -1.41 22.33
CA TYR A 174 5.88 -2.32 23.33
C TYR A 174 7.35 -1.98 23.62
N PHE A 175 8.19 -1.88 22.61
CA PHE A 175 9.61 -1.58 22.80
C PHE A 175 9.85 -0.15 23.27
N GLN A 176 9.05 0.81 22.84
CA GLN A 176 9.08 2.17 23.35
C GLN A 176 8.90 2.20 24.88
N LYS A 177 7.92 1.45 25.39
CA LYS A 177 7.67 1.34 26.83
C LYS A 177 8.83 0.64 27.54
N ASP A 178 9.29 -0.47 27.02
CA ASP A 178 10.41 -1.24 27.57
C ASP A 178 11.71 -0.41 27.63
N PHE A 179 12.05 0.30 26.56
CA PHE A 179 13.25 1.16 26.50
C PHE A 179 13.15 2.34 27.49
N LYS A 180 11.96 2.92 27.63
CA LYS A 180 11.73 4.01 28.58
C LYS A 180 11.86 3.54 30.02
N GLU A 181 11.36 2.36 30.35
CA GLU A 181 11.42 1.79 31.69
C GLU A 181 12.83 1.35 32.06
N ARG A 182 13.51 0.59 31.17
CA ARG A 182 14.82 -0.01 31.48
C ARG A 182 15.99 0.94 31.27
N TYR A 183 15.97 1.69 30.17
CA TYR A 183 17.14 2.47 29.72
C TYR A 183 16.92 3.98 29.83
N LYS A 184 15.70 4.45 30.21
CA LYS A 184 15.31 5.86 30.24
C LYS A 184 15.40 6.55 28.86
N ILE A 185 15.28 5.77 27.79
CA ILE A 185 15.33 6.23 26.40
C ILE A 185 13.92 6.42 25.88
N ASP A 186 13.63 7.59 25.32
CA ASP A 186 12.37 7.87 24.62
C ASP A 186 12.61 7.83 23.10
N ALA A 187 12.29 6.68 22.49
CA ALA A 187 12.45 6.48 21.04
C ALA A 187 11.57 7.39 20.18
N TYR A 188 10.47 7.91 20.76
CA TYR A 188 9.54 8.77 20.02
C TYR A 188 9.90 10.26 20.07
N SER A 189 10.83 10.66 20.94
CA SER A 189 11.34 12.03 21.02
C SER A 189 12.18 12.43 19.79
N ASN A 190 12.74 11.45 19.07
CA ASN A 190 13.59 11.65 17.90
C ASN A 190 12.99 10.94 16.67
N SER A 191 12.70 11.69 15.61
CA SER A 191 12.09 11.15 14.38
C SER A 191 12.96 10.08 13.72
N ARG A 192 14.32 10.25 13.75
CA ARG A 192 15.25 9.27 13.20
C ARG A 192 15.23 7.96 14.01
N ALA A 193 15.23 8.04 15.34
CA ALA A 193 15.11 6.86 16.21
C ALA A 193 13.79 6.14 16.00
N ARG A 194 12.69 6.87 15.87
CA ARG A 194 11.37 6.29 15.59
C ARG A 194 11.33 5.54 14.25
N LEU A 195 11.92 6.10 13.19
CA LEU A 195 12.00 5.43 11.89
C LEU A 195 12.87 4.17 11.92
N ARG A 196 14.00 4.20 12.64
CA ARG A 196 14.86 3.02 12.85
C ARG A 196 14.12 1.94 13.63
N LEU A 197 13.47 2.29 14.75
CA LEU A 197 12.67 1.36 15.52
C LEU A 197 11.59 0.70 14.65
N ARG A 198 10.89 1.48 13.81
CA ARG A 198 9.88 0.94 12.89
C ARG A 198 10.48 -0.08 11.91
N ALA A 199 11.61 0.26 11.29
CA ALA A 199 12.27 -0.63 10.33
C ALA A 199 12.68 -1.95 10.97
N GLU A 200 13.22 -1.91 12.19
CA GLU A 200 13.62 -3.13 12.90
C GLU A 200 12.42 -3.91 13.45
N CYS A 201 11.34 -3.25 13.89
CA CYS A 201 10.09 -3.92 14.25
C CYS A 201 9.44 -4.63 13.04
N GLU A 202 9.47 -4.03 11.85
CA GLU A 202 8.99 -4.68 10.62
C GLU A 202 9.81 -5.95 10.29
N LYS A 203 11.13 -5.89 10.41
CA LYS A 203 12.00 -7.06 10.23
C LYS A 203 11.70 -8.12 11.29
N LEU A 204 11.60 -7.71 12.56
CA LEU A 204 11.28 -8.61 13.67
C LEU A 204 9.94 -9.31 13.44
N LYS A 205 8.89 -8.60 13.07
CA LYS A 205 7.58 -9.16 12.72
C LYS A 205 7.71 -10.27 11.65
N LYS A 206 8.45 -10.00 10.57
CA LYS A 206 8.67 -10.96 9.48
C LYS A 206 9.43 -12.19 9.98
N LEU A 207 10.45 -12.00 10.78
CA LEU A 207 11.23 -13.11 11.37
C LEU A 207 10.40 -13.95 12.34
N MET A 208 9.57 -13.32 13.17
CA MET A 208 8.66 -14.02 14.09
C MET A 208 7.66 -14.93 13.36
N SER A 209 7.26 -14.57 12.16
CA SER A 209 6.34 -15.38 11.34
C SER A 209 7.00 -16.65 10.79
N SER A 210 8.33 -16.68 10.66
CA SER A 210 9.09 -17.78 10.09
C SER A 210 9.87 -18.61 11.12
N ASN A 211 9.98 -18.12 12.36
CA ASN A 211 10.77 -18.77 13.41
C ASN A 211 9.95 -18.95 14.69
N SER A 212 10.09 -20.11 15.33
CA SER A 212 9.47 -20.41 16.64
C SER A 212 10.35 -20.06 17.83
N SER A 213 11.60 -19.61 17.59
CA SER A 213 12.57 -19.26 18.64
C SER A 213 12.48 -17.79 19.04
N VAL A 214 13.04 -17.47 20.21
CA VAL A 214 13.18 -16.07 20.67
C VAL A 214 14.12 -15.33 19.73
N ILE A 215 13.67 -14.18 19.22
CA ILE A 215 14.42 -13.35 18.29
C ILE A 215 14.79 -12.05 18.98
N PRO A 216 16.08 -11.68 19.08
CA PRO A 216 16.50 -10.42 19.65
C PRO A 216 16.21 -9.25 18.71
N LEU A 217 15.84 -8.11 19.28
CA LEU A 217 15.76 -6.84 18.56
C LEU A 217 17.09 -6.09 18.73
N ASN A 218 17.83 -5.89 17.65
CA ASN A 218 19.08 -5.13 17.63
C ASN A 218 18.88 -3.85 16.81
N ILE A 219 19.18 -2.68 17.40
CA ILE A 219 19.09 -1.39 16.72
C ILE A 219 20.41 -0.66 16.87
N GLU A 220 21.17 -0.60 15.79
CA GLU A 220 22.46 0.11 15.77
C GLU A 220 22.25 1.63 15.70
N CYS A 221 23.12 2.39 16.38
CA CYS A 221 23.12 3.85 16.39
C CYS A 221 21.75 4.47 16.69
N PHE A 222 21.02 3.90 17.66
CA PHE A 222 19.60 4.15 17.87
C PHE A 222 19.26 5.61 18.15
N MET A 223 20.01 6.29 19.02
CA MET A 223 19.77 7.67 19.46
C MET A 223 20.78 8.69 18.92
N ASN A 224 21.72 8.27 18.10
CA ASN A 224 22.78 9.12 17.53
C ASN A 224 22.37 9.71 16.19
#